data_5eac727aee2571473f0d4a9313e75267
#
_entry.id   5eac727aee2571473f0d4a9313e75267
#
_cell.length_a   1.000
_cell.length_b   1.000
_cell.length_c   1.000
_cell.angle_alpha   90.00
_cell.angle_beta   90.00
_cell.angle_gamma   90.00
#
_symmetry.space_group_name_H-M   'P 1'
#
loop_
_entity.id
_entity.type
_entity.pdbx_description
1 polymer ?
#
loop_
_entity_poly.entity_id
_entity_poly.type
_entity_poly.pdbx_seq_one_letter_code
_entity_poly.pdbx_strand_id
1 'polypeptide(L)'
;MRLLYLPSEYAQQRQQEKRRYIYPVRMAMEATYHQNLGHDVMWCSDPKISSLLTPSASGWKQPARVITTHEGIPFHKLPRPDRMLTDAFNPIYQNNGNFKYLPGTYTMASSGCWWGKCEFCIEKTQSVYTRPVEEVVDEIDICQKLGFREVFDDSATFPIGSWLTEFCYKVKRVKGIRLGCNMRLVDVDYKMMRDAGFRMVLFGLESASTYTQYKINKGVVEDAEKYIVKAAKAGLEPHVAVMFGYPWETDEYSIDTLKKVHWLLRKGYAKTAQASFYAVKGETANVSQRKYVNQIYRAAFYPDFWFNKLRDIRNVDDIKYLWRSIKEGCSNV
;
A
#
# COMPACT_ATOMS: atom_id res chain seq x y z
N MET A 1 13.84 22.41 19.59
CA MET A 1 14.89 21.71 18.80
C MET A 1 14.52 21.81 17.34
N ARG A 2 15.49 21.83 16.44
CA ARG A 2 15.24 21.85 14.99
C ARG A 2 15.40 20.44 14.43
N LEU A 3 14.40 19.98 13.67
CA LEU A 3 14.31 18.63 13.14
C LEU A 3 14.13 18.70 11.62
N LEU A 4 14.98 18.00 10.90
CA LEU A 4 14.89 17.85 9.45
C LEU A 4 14.49 16.42 9.11
N TYR A 5 13.29 16.22 8.59
CA TYR A 5 12.80 14.94 8.10
C TYR A 5 13.19 14.76 6.64
N LEU A 6 13.97 13.72 6.38
CA LEU A 6 14.37 13.29 5.04
C LEU A 6 13.83 11.88 4.80
N PRO A 7 12.64 11.71 4.23
CA PRO A 7 12.12 10.39 3.88
C PRO A 7 12.91 9.70 2.75
N SER A 8 14.18 10.03 2.64
CA SER A 8 14.99 9.84 1.44
C SER A 8 15.81 8.55 1.40
N GLU A 9 16.24 7.95 2.51
CA GLU A 9 17.04 6.72 2.39
C GLU A 9 16.20 5.55 1.86
N TYR A 10 15.00 5.41 2.35
CA TYR A 10 14.04 4.46 1.78
C TYR A 10 13.61 4.87 0.37
N ALA A 11 13.55 6.16 0.11
CA ALA A 11 13.28 6.76 -1.16
C ALA A 11 14.49 6.69 -2.13
N GLN A 12 15.73 6.89 -1.68
CA GLN A 12 16.93 6.81 -2.50
C GLN A 12 17.20 5.41 -3.05
N GLN A 13 17.02 4.37 -2.26
CA GLN A 13 17.11 2.99 -2.76
C GLN A 13 16.10 2.72 -3.87
N ARG A 14 14.91 3.32 -3.79
CA ARG A 14 13.86 3.17 -4.81
C ARG A 14 14.06 4.07 -6.03
N GLN A 15 14.74 5.22 -5.91
CA GLN A 15 15.06 6.09 -7.05
C GLN A 15 16.07 5.46 -8.00
N GLN A 16 17.11 4.80 -7.47
CA GLN A 16 18.08 4.08 -8.29
C GLN A 16 17.43 2.95 -9.11
N GLU A 17 16.29 2.42 -8.65
CA GLU A 17 15.53 1.38 -9.32
C GLU A 17 14.35 1.91 -10.15
N LYS A 18 14.24 3.24 -10.40
CA LYS A 18 13.08 3.90 -11.06
C LYS A 18 11.74 3.62 -10.38
N ARG A 19 11.72 3.32 -9.08
CA ARG A 19 10.50 2.99 -8.34
C ARG A 19 9.85 4.24 -7.76
N ARG A 20 8.56 4.14 -7.49
CA ARG A 20 7.71 5.22 -7.02
C ARG A 20 7.76 5.37 -5.52
N TYR A 21 7.59 6.60 -5.09
CA TYR A 21 7.52 6.91 -3.68
C TYR A 21 6.10 6.76 -3.16
N ILE A 22 5.96 6.01 -2.08
CA ILE A 22 4.76 6.02 -1.25
C ILE A 22 4.94 7.15 -0.23
N TYR A 23 3.89 7.95 -0.02
CA TYR A 23 3.91 8.95 1.04
C TYR A 23 4.14 8.26 2.40
N PRO A 24 5.22 8.61 3.11
CA PRO A 24 5.62 7.90 4.33
C PRO A 24 4.78 8.35 5.51
N VAL A 25 3.51 7.90 5.56
CA VAL A 25 2.49 8.38 6.49
C VAL A 25 2.92 8.30 7.95
N ARG A 26 3.61 7.24 8.37
CA ARG A 26 4.09 7.11 9.75
C ARG A 26 5.13 8.17 10.09
N MET A 27 6.11 8.42 9.23
CA MET A 27 7.08 9.51 9.45
C MET A 27 6.40 10.88 9.46
N ALA A 28 5.35 11.06 8.65
CA ALA A 28 4.56 12.29 8.64
C ALA A 28 3.79 12.50 9.96
N MET A 29 3.27 11.43 10.56
CA MET A 29 2.69 11.46 11.90
C MET A 29 3.73 11.85 12.97
N GLU A 30 4.94 11.29 12.90
CA GLU A 30 6.05 11.61 13.81
C GLU A 30 6.52 13.08 13.65
N ALA A 31 6.63 13.58 12.42
CA ALA A 31 6.94 14.99 12.15
C ALA A 31 5.90 15.92 12.78
N THR A 32 4.62 15.60 12.62
CA THR A 32 3.51 16.35 13.23
C THR A 32 3.55 16.27 14.77
N TYR A 33 3.88 15.11 15.32
CA TYR A 33 4.05 14.94 16.77
C TYR A 33 5.11 15.91 17.32
N HIS A 34 6.27 15.99 16.67
CA HIS A 34 7.35 16.88 17.08
C HIS A 34 6.97 18.37 16.91
N GLN A 35 6.24 18.71 15.85
CA GLN A 35 5.72 20.07 15.66
C GLN A 35 4.78 20.45 16.81
N ASN A 36 3.89 19.55 17.22
CA ASN A 36 2.96 19.77 18.34
C ASN A 36 3.69 19.92 19.70
N LEU A 37 4.91 19.37 19.83
CA LEU A 37 5.78 19.61 20.98
C LEU A 37 6.55 20.93 20.92
N GLY A 38 6.29 21.77 19.91
CA GLY A 38 6.96 23.07 19.74
C GLY A 38 8.36 22.96 19.12
N HIS A 39 8.70 21.84 18.49
CA HIS A 39 9.92 21.75 17.72
C HIS A 39 9.77 22.45 16.36
N ASP A 40 10.85 23.02 15.87
CA ASP A 40 10.92 23.57 14.52
C ASP A 40 11.18 22.41 13.53
N VAL A 41 10.18 22.06 12.73
CA VAL A 41 10.20 20.87 11.87
C VAL A 41 10.24 21.29 10.41
N MET A 42 11.19 20.73 9.67
CA MET A 42 11.28 20.84 8.21
C MET A 42 11.11 19.46 7.58
N TRP A 43 10.38 19.40 6.48
CA TRP A 43 10.16 18.21 5.67
C TRP A 43 10.74 18.41 4.28
N CYS A 44 11.53 17.46 3.79
CA CYS A 44 12.09 17.49 2.43
C CYS A 44 11.71 16.24 1.64
N SER A 45 10.82 16.40 0.68
CA SER A 45 10.32 15.32 -0.19
C SER A 45 11.29 14.99 -1.35
N ASP A 46 12.17 15.93 -1.75
CA ASP A 46 13.06 15.74 -2.90
C ASP A 46 14.40 15.11 -2.46
N PRO A 47 14.66 13.86 -2.86
CA PRO A 47 15.90 13.19 -2.49
C PRO A 47 17.14 13.77 -3.17
N LYS A 48 17.01 14.52 -4.27
CA LYS A 48 18.14 15.23 -4.88
C LYS A 48 18.53 16.45 -4.04
N ILE A 49 17.54 17.13 -3.49
CA ILE A 49 17.75 18.27 -2.60
C ILE A 49 18.21 17.77 -1.23
N SER A 50 17.72 16.63 -0.75
CA SER A 50 18.09 16.08 0.55
C SER A 50 19.59 15.85 0.71
N SER A 51 20.28 15.44 -0.35
CA SER A 51 21.73 15.25 -0.35
C SER A 51 22.51 16.58 -0.27
N LEU A 52 21.87 17.70 -0.60
CA LEU A 52 22.44 19.05 -0.56
C LEU A 52 22.06 19.80 0.72
N LEU A 53 21.04 19.34 1.44
CA LEU A 53 20.60 19.93 2.71
C LEU A 53 21.50 19.44 3.85
N THR A 54 22.71 19.96 3.89
CA THR A 54 23.48 19.95 5.14
C THR A 54 22.84 20.95 6.12
N PRO A 55 23.01 20.79 7.42
CA PRO A 55 22.49 21.76 8.41
C PRO A 55 22.89 23.21 8.13
N SER A 56 24.07 23.43 7.49
CA SER A 56 24.55 24.74 7.04
C SER A 56 23.85 25.26 5.78
N ALA A 57 23.49 24.37 4.85
CA ALA A 57 22.81 24.73 3.60
C ALA A 57 21.32 25.02 3.77
N SER A 58 20.69 24.52 4.84
CA SER A 58 19.27 24.77 5.15
C SER A 58 18.99 26.18 5.67
N GLY A 59 20.01 27.02 5.85
CA GLY A 59 19.89 28.34 6.48
C GLY A 59 19.71 28.30 8.01
N TRP A 60 19.73 27.13 8.61
CA TRP A 60 19.64 26.98 10.05
C TRP A 60 21.01 27.19 10.71
N LYS A 61 21.06 28.11 11.66
CA LYS A 61 22.30 28.51 12.36
C LYS A 61 22.85 27.44 13.34
N GLN A 62 22.10 26.36 13.60
CA GLN A 62 22.51 25.27 14.51
C GLN A 62 22.29 23.91 13.83
N PRO A 63 23.06 22.88 14.21
CA PRO A 63 22.88 21.55 13.65
C PRO A 63 21.44 21.07 13.89
N ALA A 64 20.74 20.78 12.80
CA ALA A 64 19.45 20.11 12.86
C ALA A 64 19.68 18.61 13.11
N ARG A 65 18.84 17.99 13.91
CA ARG A 65 18.76 16.53 13.92
C ARG A 65 18.10 16.07 12.63
N VAL A 66 18.81 15.25 11.85
CA VAL A 66 18.28 14.68 10.62
C VAL A 66 17.62 13.34 10.94
N ILE A 67 16.40 13.16 10.46
CA ILE A 67 15.57 11.97 10.67
C ILE A 67 15.29 11.34 9.31
N THR A 68 15.82 10.14 9.09
CA THR A 68 15.72 9.38 7.83
C THR A 68 14.86 8.13 7.96
N THR A 69 14.53 7.72 9.20
CA THR A 69 13.76 6.52 9.52
C THR A 69 12.78 6.81 10.65
N HIS A 70 11.89 5.86 10.95
CA HIS A 70 11.00 5.97 12.11
C HIS A 70 11.78 6.08 13.42
N GLU A 71 11.32 6.96 14.30
CA GLU A 71 11.95 7.21 15.61
C GLU A 71 11.44 6.25 16.70
N GLY A 72 10.53 5.32 16.38
CA GLY A 72 10.00 4.35 17.33
C GLY A 72 8.98 4.94 18.32
N ILE A 73 8.43 6.12 18.05
CA ILE A 73 7.36 6.70 18.87
C ILE A 73 6.17 5.74 18.87
N PRO A 74 5.62 5.36 20.04
CA PRO A 74 4.47 4.47 20.11
C PRO A 74 3.31 4.99 19.26
N PHE A 75 2.71 4.14 18.43
CA PHE A 75 1.70 4.55 17.45
C PHE A 75 0.49 5.25 18.08
N HIS A 76 0.07 4.81 19.28
CA HIS A 76 -1.05 5.41 20.01
C HIS A 76 -0.79 6.86 20.48
N LYS A 77 0.46 7.33 20.43
CA LYS A 77 0.84 8.71 20.75
C LYS A 77 0.91 9.61 19.53
N LEU A 78 0.88 9.00 18.33
CA LEU A 78 1.04 9.75 17.08
C LEU A 78 -0.27 10.44 16.69
N PRO A 79 -0.25 11.75 16.40
CA PRO A 79 -1.39 12.47 15.84
C PRO A 79 -1.60 12.05 14.38
N ARG A 80 -2.74 12.43 13.80
CA ARG A 80 -2.89 12.42 12.34
C ARG A 80 -1.80 13.30 11.69
N PRO A 81 -1.30 12.94 10.48
CA PRO A 81 -0.25 13.72 9.84
C PRO A 81 -0.78 15.08 9.37
N ASP A 82 0.01 16.14 9.60
CA ASP A 82 -0.19 17.42 8.93
C ASP A 82 0.31 17.31 7.49
N ARG A 83 -0.62 17.27 6.55
CA ARG A 83 -0.33 17.05 5.14
C ARG A 83 0.27 18.26 4.43
N MET A 84 0.12 19.43 5.00
CA MET A 84 0.77 20.65 4.49
C MET A 84 2.23 20.71 4.94
N LEU A 85 2.49 20.46 6.22
CA LEU A 85 3.85 20.35 6.77
C LEU A 85 4.67 19.30 6.00
N THR A 86 4.06 18.17 5.68
CA THR A 86 4.73 17.00 5.13
C THR A 86 4.58 16.86 3.61
N ASP A 87 4.19 17.95 2.94
CA ASP A 87 4.17 18.09 1.47
C ASP A 87 3.44 16.92 0.75
N ALA A 88 2.31 16.49 1.31
CA ALA A 88 1.58 15.31 0.82
C ALA A 88 1.06 15.46 -0.62
N PHE A 89 0.96 16.68 -1.14
CA PHE A 89 0.59 16.96 -2.53
C PHE A 89 1.75 16.85 -3.53
N ASN A 90 2.98 16.64 -3.06
CA ASN A 90 4.13 16.54 -3.95
C ASN A 90 3.89 15.48 -5.03
N PRO A 91 4.12 15.82 -6.32
CA PRO A 91 3.94 14.90 -7.43
C PRO A 91 4.67 13.56 -7.26
N ILE A 92 5.76 13.54 -6.49
CA ILE A 92 6.52 12.32 -6.19
C ILE A 92 5.66 11.26 -5.48
N TYR A 93 4.71 11.68 -4.63
CA TYR A 93 3.80 10.78 -3.90
C TYR A 93 2.55 10.43 -4.70
N GLN A 94 2.28 11.16 -5.80
CA GLN A 94 1.07 10.98 -6.59
C GLN A 94 1.21 9.93 -7.69
N ASN A 95 2.46 9.62 -8.07
CA ASN A 95 2.73 8.72 -9.18
C ASN A 95 2.92 7.26 -8.70
N ASN A 96 1.86 6.66 -8.16
CA ASN A 96 1.87 5.26 -7.75
C ASN A 96 0.56 4.54 -8.16
N GLY A 97 0.58 3.20 -8.15
CA GLY A 97 -0.53 2.36 -8.61
C GLY A 97 -1.74 2.33 -7.67
N ASN A 98 -1.61 2.81 -6.43
CA ASN A 98 -2.69 2.75 -5.46
C ASN A 98 -3.77 3.79 -5.74
N PHE A 99 -3.43 4.91 -6.40
CA PHE A 99 -4.38 5.98 -6.69
C PHE A 99 -4.86 5.98 -8.14
N LYS A 100 -6.15 5.85 -8.31
CA LYS A 100 -6.83 6.07 -9.58
C LYS A 100 -7.26 7.52 -9.71
N TYR A 101 -7.77 8.10 -8.65
CA TYR A 101 -8.27 9.47 -8.56
C TYR A 101 -7.24 10.36 -7.85
N LEU A 102 -6.58 11.21 -8.61
CA LEU A 102 -5.58 12.14 -8.08
C LEU A 102 -6.19 13.51 -7.74
N PRO A 103 -5.66 14.19 -6.72
CA PRO A 103 -4.58 13.78 -5.82
C PRO A 103 -5.04 12.71 -4.82
N GLY A 104 -4.12 11.79 -4.48
CA GLY A 104 -4.32 10.77 -3.48
C GLY A 104 -3.38 10.95 -2.26
N THR A 105 -3.72 10.35 -1.12
CA THR A 105 -2.87 10.32 0.05
C THR A 105 -3.03 9.04 0.85
N TYR A 106 -2.23 8.86 1.89
CA TYR A 106 -2.26 7.68 2.74
C TYR A 106 -2.72 8.02 4.15
N THR A 107 -3.36 7.04 4.81
CA THR A 107 -3.65 7.03 6.24
C THR A 107 -3.21 5.70 6.85
N MET A 108 -3.26 5.58 8.17
CA MET A 108 -3.06 4.32 8.89
C MET A 108 -4.12 4.18 9.98
N ALA A 109 -5.02 3.22 9.82
CA ALA A 109 -6.02 2.87 10.83
C ALA A 109 -5.42 2.07 11.98
N SER A 110 -4.35 1.30 11.71
CA SER A 110 -3.69 0.47 12.72
C SER A 110 -2.19 0.35 12.47
N SER A 111 -1.42 0.05 13.51
CA SER A 111 -0.05 -0.44 13.41
C SER A 111 0.01 -1.89 13.88
N GLY A 112 1.02 -2.63 13.37
CA GLY A 112 1.09 -4.06 13.53
C GLY A 112 0.01 -4.80 12.72
N CYS A 113 0.00 -6.12 12.83
CA CYS A 113 -0.96 -6.97 12.12
C CYS A 113 -1.72 -7.85 13.12
N TRP A 114 -3.05 -7.78 13.10
CA TRP A 114 -3.88 -8.58 14.00
C TRP A 114 -3.72 -10.10 13.81
N TRP A 115 -3.24 -10.54 12.65
CA TRP A 115 -2.83 -11.93 12.46
C TRP A 115 -1.46 -12.21 13.07
N GLY A 116 -0.44 -11.41 12.76
CA GLY A 116 0.89 -11.40 13.39
C GLY A 116 1.70 -12.70 13.31
N LYS A 117 1.33 -13.67 12.46
CA LYS A 117 1.91 -15.02 12.44
C LYS A 117 2.68 -15.37 11.17
N CYS A 118 2.65 -14.51 10.13
CA CYS A 118 3.34 -14.80 8.88
C CYS A 118 4.85 -14.81 9.07
N GLU A 119 5.53 -15.91 8.70
CA GLU A 119 6.95 -16.11 8.97
C GLU A 119 7.85 -15.10 8.24
N PHE A 120 7.46 -14.66 7.07
CA PHE A 120 8.22 -13.71 6.26
C PHE A 120 8.00 -12.24 6.66
N CYS A 121 7.04 -11.95 7.55
CA CYS A 121 6.57 -10.59 7.75
C CYS A 121 7.26 -9.92 8.94
N ILE A 122 7.75 -8.69 8.73
CA ILE A 122 8.36 -7.88 9.80
C ILE A 122 7.32 -7.42 10.85
N GLU A 123 6.04 -7.36 10.46
CA GLU A 123 4.95 -6.93 11.34
C GLU A 123 4.56 -7.99 12.40
N LYS A 124 5.06 -9.24 12.30
CA LYS A 124 4.74 -10.33 13.24
C LYS A 124 5.17 -10.02 14.68
N THR A 125 6.18 -9.19 14.86
CA THR A 125 6.74 -8.84 16.17
C THR A 125 6.22 -7.54 16.75
N GLN A 126 5.35 -6.83 16.01
CA GLN A 126 4.85 -5.53 16.43
C GLN A 126 3.57 -5.65 17.26
N SER A 127 3.48 -4.82 18.31
CA SER A 127 2.25 -4.68 19.06
C SER A 127 1.15 -4.11 18.17
N VAL A 128 -0.03 -4.73 18.22
CA VAL A 128 -1.19 -4.27 17.47
C VAL A 128 -1.87 -3.13 18.21
N TYR A 129 -2.04 -2.02 17.55
CA TYR A 129 -2.87 -0.92 18.00
C TYR A 129 -3.79 -0.46 16.88
N THR A 130 -5.08 -0.37 17.16
CA THR A 130 -6.09 0.12 16.22
C THR A 130 -6.62 1.47 16.72
N ARG A 131 -6.59 2.48 15.87
CA ARG A 131 -7.13 3.81 16.19
C ARG A 131 -8.64 3.76 16.34
N PRO A 132 -9.24 4.60 17.20
CA PRO A 132 -10.69 4.79 17.23
C PRO A 132 -11.23 5.10 15.83
N VAL A 133 -12.37 4.53 15.50
CA VAL A 133 -13.01 4.72 14.18
C VAL A 133 -13.19 6.19 13.85
N GLU A 134 -13.64 6.99 14.82
CA GLU A 134 -13.93 8.42 14.62
C GLU A 134 -12.68 9.20 14.22
N GLU A 135 -11.52 8.92 14.84
CA GLU A 135 -10.27 9.58 14.49
C GLU A 135 -9.85 9.34 13.05
N VAL A 136 -10.04 8.10 12.55
CA VAL A 136 -9.71 7.75 11.16
C VAL A 136 -10.70 8.38 10.19
N VAL A 137 -11.99 8.40 10.53
CA VAL A 137 -13.03 9.03 9.70
C VAL A 137 -12.83 10.56 9.65
N ASP A 138 -12.49 11.20 10.76
CA ASP A 138 -12.20 12.65 10.80
C ASP A 138 -10.94 12.99 9.99
N GLU A 139 -9.92 12.12 10.01
CA GLU A 139 -8.74 12.29 9.17
C GLU A 139 -9.09 12.22 7.69
N ILE A 140 -9.96 11.27 7.28
CA ILE A 140 -10.42 11.14 5.89
C ILE A 140 -11.26 12.38 5.47
N ASP A 141 -12.09 12.90 6.36
CA ASP A 141 -12.87 14.12 6.12
C ASP A 141 -11.97 15.33 5.89
N ILE A 142 -10.90 15.46 6.69
CA ILE A 142 -9.87 16.47 6.48
C ILE A 142 -9.17 16.30 5.14
N CYS A 143 -8.81 15.09 4.76
CA CYS A 143 -8.23 14.81 3.44
C CYS A 143 -9.15 15.28 2.31
N GLN A 144 -10.44 14.99 2.42
CA GLN A 144 -11.44 15.41 1.45
C GLN A 144 -11.54 16.94 1.37
N LYS A 145 -11.58 17.64 2.52
CA LYS A 145 -11.61 19.11 2.60
C LYS A 145 -10.34 19.76 2.04
N LEU A 146 -9.19 19.12 2.16
CA LEU A 146 -7.93 19.54 1.54
C LEU A 146 -7.89 19.31 0.03
N GLY A 147 -8.86 18.59 -0.55
CA GLY A 147 -8.95 18.35 -2.00
C GLY A 147 -8.40 17.00 -2.45
N PHE A 148 -8.01 16.11 -1.55
CA PHE A 148 -7.68 14.74 -1.93
C PHE A 148 -8.93 13.99 -2.42
N ARG A 149 -8.77 13.20 -3.48
CA ARG A 149 -9.86 12.44 -4.11
C ARG A 149 -9.83 10.96 -3.77
N GLU A 150 -8.69 10.48 -3.28
CA GLU A 150 -8.51 9.10 -2.86
C GLU A 150 -7.60 9.00 -1.64
N VAL A 151 -7.98 8.14 -0.68
CA VAL A 151 -7.18 7.82 0.50
C VAL A 151 -6.96 6.31 0.55
N PHE A 152 -5.70 5.91 0.66
CA PHE A 152 -5.31 4.51 0.84
C PHE A 152 -4.83 4.27 2.27
N ASP A 153 -5.41 3.29 2.95
CA ASP A 153 -4.95 2.89 4.28
C ASP A 153 -3.74 1.95 4.16
N ASP A 154 -2.60 2.41 4.69
CA ASP A 154 -1.30 1.73 4.62
C ASP A 154 -1.02 0.86 5.86
N SER A 155 -2.02 0.55 6.65
CA SER A 155 -1.91 -0.45 7.72
C SER A 155 -1.44 -1.79 7.14
N ALA A 156 -0.68 -2.57 7.89
CA ALA A 156 -0.21 -3.90 7.47
C ALA A 156 -1.38 -4.80 7.05
N THR A 157 -2.52 -4.66 7.72
CA THR A 157 -3.83 -5.18 7.29
C THR A 157 -4.94 -4.35 7.93
N PHE A 158 -5.93 -3.98 7.13
CA PHE A 158 -7.05 -3.16 7.61
C PHE A 158 -7.80 -3.87 8.74
N PRO A 159 -8.25 -3.14 9.77
CA PRO A 159 -9.07 -3.72 10.84
C PRO A 159 -10.37 -4.31 10.33
N ILE A 160 -10.82 -5.40 10.95
CA ILE A 160 -12.04 -6.13 10.59
C ILE A 160 -13.02 -6.22 11.77
N GLY A 161 -14.09 -7.00 11.62
CA GLY A 161 -15.10 -7.20 12.66
C GLY A 161 -15.95 -5.96 12.90
N SER A 162 -16.29 -5.70 14.15
CA SER A 162 -17.15 -4.57 14.56
C SER A 162 -16.53 -3.22 14.17
N TRP A 163 -15.19 -3.09 14.23
CA TRP A 163 -14.49 -1.90 13.82
C TRP A 163 -14.74 -1.57 12.33
N LEU A 164 -14.64 -2.56 11.45
CA LEU A 164 -14.93 -2.38 10.01
C LEU A 164 -16.38 -1.98 9.77
N THR A 165 -17.31 -2.61 10.47
CA THR A 165 -18.74 -2.31 10.35
C THR A 165 -19.03 -0.87 10.76
N GLU A 166 -18.52 -0.44 11.90
CA GLU A 166 -18.67 0.91 12.41
C GLU A 166 -18.01 1.93 11.47
N PHE A 167 -16.79 1.64 11.02
CA PHE A 167 -16.08 2.49 10.06
C PHE A 167 -16.87 2.69 8.77
N CYS A 168 -17.35 1.59 8.16
CA CYS A 168 -18.14 1.66 6.93
C CYS A 168 -19.45 2.43 7.11
N TYR A 169 -20.05 2.38 8.29
CA TYR A 169 -21.22 3.18 8.60
C TYR A 169 -20.89 4.67 8.69
N LYS A 170 -19.87 5.03 9.47
CA LYS A 170 -19.51 6.43 9.76
C LYS A 170 -18.88 7.14 8.57
N VAL A 171 -18.02 6.47 7.81
CA VAL A 171 -17.28 7.10 6.70
C VAL A 171 -18.19 7.52 5.54
N LYS A 172 -19.41 6.98 5.45
CA LYS A 172 -20.42 7.39 4.45
C LYS A 172 -20.80 8.87 4.51
N ARG A 173 -20.53 9.53 5.64
CA ARG A 173 -20.72 10.98 5.77
C ARG A 173 -19.74 11.79 4.91
N VAL A 174 -18.55 11.25 4.67
CA VAL A 174 -17.52 11.89 3.84
C VAL A 174 -17.79 11.59 2.37
N LYS A 175 -18.23 12.59 1.62
CA LYS A 175 -18.61 12.43 0.22
C LYS A 175 -17.48 12.81 -0.73
N GLY A 176 -17.46 12.21 -1.93
CA GLY A 176 -16.54 12.62 -3.00
C GLY A 176 -15.13 12.05 -2.90
N ILE A 177 -14.83 11.23 -1.88
CA ILE A 177 -13.54 10.57 -1.72
C ILE A 177 -13.65 9.07 -1.99
N ARG A 178 -12.59 8.47 -2.51
CA ARG A 178 -12.46 7.03 -2.68
C ARG A 178 -11.49 6.44 -1.67
N LEU A 179 -11.75 5.21 -1.26
CA LEU A 179 -10.95 4.52 -0.25
C LEU A 179 -10.25 3.30 -0.84
N GLY A 180 -9.07 2.99 -0.33
CA GLY A 180 -8.35 1.75 -0.57
C GLY A 180 -7.69 1.25 0.70
N CYS A 181 -7.38 -0.04 0.78
CA CYS A 181 -6.68 -0.61 1.92
C CYS A 181 -5.92 -1.89 1.59
N ASN A 182 -4.95 -2.22 2.43
CA ASN A 182 -4.35 -3.55 2.48
C ASN A 182 -5.24 -4.49 3.28
N MET A 183 -5.48 -5.70 2.81
CA MET A 183 -6.31 -6.68 3.52
C MET A 183 -5.82 -8.10 3.32
N ARG A 184 -5.96 -8.90 4.37
CA ARG A 184 -5.83 -10.34 4.26
C ARG A 184 -7.01 -10.93 3.48
N LEU A 185 -6.84 -12.14 2.95
CA LEU A 185 -7.92 -12.92 2.36
C LEU A 185 -8.81 -13.47 3.48
N VAL A 186 -9.89 -12.77 3.77
CA VAL A 186 -10.86 -13.09 4.84
C VAL A 186 -12.27 -12.84 4.36
N ASP A 187 -13.24 -13.49 5.01
CA ASP A 187 -14.65 -13.27 4.71
C ASP A 187 -15.16 -12.03 5.45
N VAL A 188 -15.49 -11.01 4.69
CA VAL A 188 -16.13 -9.78 5.17
C VAL A 188 -17.24 -9.36 4.21
N ASP A 189 -18.08 -8.43 4.62
CA ASP A 189 -19.08 -7.83 3.73
C ASP A 189 -18.41 -6.81 2.78
N TYR A 190 -17.90 -7.31 1.64
CA TYR A 190 -17.31 -6.47 0.60
C TYR A 190 -18.30 -5.50 -0.05
N LYS A 191 -19.60 -5.83 -0.04
CA LYS A 191 -20.64 -4.92 -0.52
C LYS A 191 -20.77 -3.73 0.42
N MET A 192 -20.78 -3.94 1.72
CA MET A 192 -20.76 -2.88 2.72
C MET A 192 -19.54 -1.96 2.53
N MET A 193 -18.35 -2.52 2.29
CA MET A 193 -17.15 -1.73 1.98
C MET A 193 -17.32 -0.90 0.71
N ARG A 194 -17.84 -1.50 -0.36
CA ARG A 194 -18.10 -0.79 -1.62
C ARG A 194 -19.09 0.36 -1.43
N ASP A 195 -20.15 0.13 -0.70
CA ASP A 195 -21.20 1.12 -0.40
C ASP A 195 -20.67 2.24 0.54
N ALA A 196 -19.62 1.96 1.31
CA ALA A 196 -18.90 2.93 2.14
C ALA A 196 -17.87 3.78 1.39
N GLY A 197 -17.65 3.51 0.09
CA GLY A 197 -16.73 4.30 -0.74
C GLY A 197 -15.40 3.62 -1.06
N PHE A 198 -15.17 2.40 -0.58
CA PHE A 198 -13.98 1.65 -0.99
C PHE A 198 -14.01 1.40 -2.50
N ARG A 199 -12.89 1.67 -3.14
CA ARG A 199 -12.63 1.34 -4.54
C ARG A 199 -11.74 0.10 -4.64
N MET A 200 -10.63 0.11 -3.95
CA MET A 200 -9.57 -0.88 -4.09
C MET A 200 -9.30 -1.61 -2.78
N VAL A 201 -9.05 -2.91 -2.89
CA VAL A 201 -8.51 -3.73 -1.81
C VAL A 201 -7.28 -4.45 -2.33
N LEU A 202 -6.14 -4.25 -1.67
CA LEU A 202 -4.91 -4.97 -1.94
C LEU A 202 -4.89 -6.24 -1.09
N PHE A 203 -4.94 -7.38 -1.76
CA PHE A 203 -4.90 -8.69 -1.13
C PHE A 203 -3.52 -9.33 -1.23
N GLY A 204 -2.95 -9.70 -0.09
CA GLY A 204 -1.78 -10.57 -0.04
C GLY A 204 -2.18 -12.02 -0.30
N LEU A 205 -2.10 -12.49 -1.55
CA LEU A 205 -2.27 -13.91 -1.89
C LEU A 205 -0.99 -14.70 -1.58
N GLU A 206 0.15 -14.10 -1.79
CA GLU A 206 1.52 -14.60 -1.61
C GLU A 206 1.85 -15.79 -2.53
N SER A 207 1.12 -16.92 -2.42
CA SER A 207 1.29 -18.11 -3.26
C SER A 207 -0.05 -18.81 -3.44
N ALA A 208 -0.24 -19.51 -4.56
CA ALA A 208 -1.36 -20.42 -4.76
C ALA A 208 -1.12 -21.82 -4.19
N SER A 209 0.13 -22.15 -3.84
CA SER A 209 0.48 -23.45 -3.24
C SER A 209 0.01 -23.52 -1.79
N THR A 210 -0.83 -24.50 -1.46
CA THR A 210 -1.27 -24.77 -0.08
C THR A 210 -0.09 -25.11 0.84
N TYR A 211 0.90 -25.82 0.33
CA TYR A 211 2.13 -26.12 1.06
C TYR A 211 2.89 -24.84 1.43
N THR A 212 3.06 -23.92 0.48
CA THR A 212 3.69 -22.62 0.76
C THR A 212 2.86 -21.80 1.74
N GLN A 213 1.54 -21.75 1.60
CA GLN A 213 0.66 -21.06 2.54
C GLN A 213 0.80 -21.59 3.97
N TYR A 214 0.90 -22.92 4.12
CA TYR A 214 1.15 -23.56 5.40
C TYR A 214 2.52 -23.16 5.97
N LYS A 215 3.58 -23.29 5.17
CA LYS A 215 4.96 -22.97 5.58
C LYS A 215 5.13 -21.53 6.03
N ILE A 216 4.53 -20.59 5.34
CA ILE A 216 4.61 -19.16 5.70
C ILE A 216 3.63 -18.76 6.82
N ASN A 217 2.87 -19.71 7.34
CA ASN A 217 1.86 -19.48 8.39
C ASN A 217 0.87 -18.35 8.03
N LYS A 218 0.48 -18.29 6.76
CA LYS A 218 -0.46 -17.27 6.29
C LYS A 218 -1.87 -17.49 6.84
N GLY A 219 -2.20 -18.74 7.24
CA GLY A 219 -3.52 -19.10 7.75
C GLY A 219 -4.64 -18.91 6.72
N VAL A 220 -4.31 -19.11 5.45
CA VAL A 220 -5.27 -19.04 4.36
C VAL A 220 -5.86 -20.43 4.15
N VAL A 221 -7.18 -20.50 4.01
CA VAL A 221 -7.91 -21.73 3.68
C VAL A 221 -7.78 -22.06 2.19
N GLU A 222 -8.07 -23.30 1.84
CA GLU A 222 -8.24 -23.69 0.45
C GLU A 222 -9.21 -22.74 -0.26
N ASP A 223 -8.99 -22.52 -1.55
CA ASP A 223 -9.77 -21.61 -2.39
C ASP A 223 -9.83 -20.15 -1.90
N ALA A 224 -8.75 -19.67 -1.29
CA ALA A 224 -8.69 -18.29 -0.76
C ALA A 224 -8.98 -17.22 -1.82
N GLU A 225 -8.76 -17.51 -3.10
CA GLU A 225 -9.13 -16.64 -4.22
C GLU A 225 -10.64 -16.35 -4.29
N LYS A 226 -11.48 -17.17 -3.66
CA LYS A 226 -12.92 -16.88 -3.58
C LYS A 226 -13.22 -15.51 -2.94
N TYR A 227 -12.38 -15.05 -2.03
CA TYR A 227 -12.54 -13.73 -1.40
C TYR A 227 -12.20 -12.61 -2.39
N ILE A 228 -11.21 -12.80 -3.26
CA ILE A 228 -10.90 -11.87 -4.36
C ILE A 228 -12.07 -11.78 -5.33
N VAL A 229 -12.63 -12.94 -5.71
CA VAL A 229 -13.81 -13.02 -6.59
C VAL A 229 -15.03 -12.35 -5.94
N LYS A 230 -15.26 -12.60 -4.64
CA LYS A 230 -16.36 -12.00 -3.87
C LYS A 230 -16.22 -10.48 -3.83
N ALA A 231 -15.03 -9.95 -3.58
CA ALA A 231 -14.75 -8.52 -3.59
C ALA A 231 -14.99 -7.89 -4.99
N ALA A 232 -14.51 -8.55 -6.05
CA ALA A 232 -14.73 -8.09 -7.42
C ALA A 232 -16.22 -8.07 -7.80
N LYS A 233 -16.97 -9.12 -7.44
CA LYS A 233 -18.43 -9.19 -7.67
C LYS A 233 -19.20 -8.13 -6.87
N ALA A 234 -18.69 -7.71 -5.73
CA ALA A 234 -19.24 -6.60 -4.95
C ALA A 234 -18.93 -5.22 -5.57
N GLY A 235 -18.15 -5.17 -6.66
CA GLY A 235 -17.80 -3.93 -7.37
C GLY A 235 -16.54 -3.24 -6.86
N LEU A 236 -15.73 -3.91 -6.05
CA LEU A 236 -14.39 -3.45 -5.69
C LEU A 236 -13.40 -3.75 -6.83
N GLU A 237 -12.24 -3.10 -6.78
CA GLU A 237 -11.12 -3.29 -7.69
C GLU A 237 -9.97 -4.03 -6.94
N PRO A 238 -9.97 -5.37 -6.86
CA PRO A 238 -8.91 -6.09 -6.19
C PRO A 238 -7.55 -5.90 -6.87
N HIS A 239 -6.53 -5.63 -6.06
CA HIS A 239 -5.13 -5.75 -6.39
C HIS A 239 -4.56 -6.99 -5.69
N VAL A 240 -3.79 -7.81 -6.40
CA VAL A 240 -3.25 -9.07 -5.86
C VAL A 240 -1.74 -8.99 -5.75
N ALA A 241 -1.23 -9.18 -4.55
CA ALA A 241 0.19 -9.29 -4.28
C ALA A 241 0.59 -10.75 -4.11
N VAL A 242 1.68 -11.15 -4.77
CA VAL A 242 2.28 -12.48 -4.67
C VAL A 242 3.79 -12.38 -4.47
N MET A 243 4.38 -13.44 -3.99
CA MET A 243 5.81 -13.54 -3.75
C MET A 243 6.37 -14.84 -4.31
N PHE A 244 7.55 -14.77 -4.93
CA PHE A 244 8.30 -15.90 -5.46
C PHE A 244 9.67 -15.99 -4.80
N GLY A 245 10.24 -17.18 -4.79
CA GLY A 245 11.60 -17.39 -4.29
C GLY A 245 11.67 -17.87 -2.85
N TYR A 246 10.61 -18.44 -2.30
CA TYR A 246 10.69 -19.11 -1.01
C TYR A 246 11.75 -20.23 -1.04
N PRO A 247 12.48 -20.48 0.08
CA PRO A 247 13.58 -21.49 0.09
C PRO A 247 13.16 -22.89 -0.41
N TRP A 248 11.90 -23.26 -0.17
CA TRP A 248 11.31 -24.57 -0.55
C TRP A 248 10.53 -24.53 -1.86
N GLU A 249 10.48 -23.39 -2.55
CA GLU A 249 9.62 -23.24 -3.72
C GLU A 249 10.15 -24.03 -4.91
N THR A 250 9.25 -24.73 -5.59
CA THR A 250 9.52 -25.44 -6.83
C THR A 250 8.94 -24.67 -8.03
N ASP A 251 9.36 -25.06 -9.25
CA ASP A 251 8.77 -24.52 -10.47
C ASP A 251 7.26 -24.78 -10.54
N GLU A 252 6.79 -25.92 -10.04
CA GLU A 252 5.37 -26.27 -9.99
C GLU A 252 4.57 -25.25 -9.15
N TYR A 253 5.02 -24.96 -7.92
CA TYR A 253 4.35 -23.99 -7.04
C TYR A 253 4.34 -22.58 -7.62
N SER A 254 5.44 -22.17 -8.25
CA SER A 254 5.53 -20.87 -8.93
C SER A 254 4.60 -20.80 -10.15
N ILE A 255 4.54 -21.86 -10.96
CA ILE A 255 3.66 -21.95 -12.12
C ILE A 255 2.19 -21.90 -11.68
N ASP A 256 1.81 -22.60 -10.62
CA ASP A 256 0.43 -22.59 -10.12
C ASP A 256 0.03 -21.20 -9.61
N THR A 257 0.93 -20.52 -8.91
CA THR A 257 0.73 -19.13 -8.49
C THR A 257 0.55 -18.20 -9.71
N LEU A 258 1.41 -18.36 -10.73
CA LEU A 258 1.35 -17.59 -11.96
C LEU A 258 0.02 -17.82 -12.72
N LYS A 259 -0.38 -19.08 -12.90
CA LYS A 259 -1.65 -19.48 -13.55
C LYS A 259 -2.85 -18.87 -12.82
N LYS A 260 -2.86 -18.93 -11.47
CA LYS A 260 -3.93 -18.38 -10.65
C LYS A 260 -4.06 -16.87 -10.82
N VAL A 261 -2.95 -16.13 -10.77
CA VAL A 261 -2.95 -14.68 -10.95
C VAL A 261 -3.37 -14.29 -12.37
N HIS A 262 -2.85 -14.98 -13.40
CA HIS A 262 -3.27 -14.76 -14.79
C HIS A 262 -4.77 -15.01 -14.96
N TRP A 263 -5.30 -16.08 -14.36
CA TRP A 263 -6.74 -16.34 -14.39
C TRP A 263 -7.55 -15.21 -13.75
N LEU A 264 -7.16 -14.72 -12.56
CA LEU A 264 -7.83 -13.61 -11.88
C LEU A 264 -7.83 -12.34 -12.75
N LEU A 265 -6.70 -12.00 -13.37
CA LEU A 265 -6.56 -10.82 -14.23
C LEU A 265 -7.39 -10.96 -15.51
N ARG A 266 -7.31 -12.12 -16.19
CA ARG A 266 -8.03 -12.38 -17.44
C ARG A 266 -9.55 -12.44 -17.26
N LYS A 267 -10.02 -12.95 -16.12
CA LYS A 267 -11.46 -12.91 -15.76
C LYS A 267 -11.94 -11.56 -15.24
N GLY A 268 -11.03 -10.59 -15.02
CA GLY A 268 -11.33 -9.28 -14.48
C GLY A 268 -11.67 -9.28 -13.00
N TYR A 269 -11.40 -10.37 -12.28
CA TYR A 269 -11.55 -10.46 -10.83
C TYR A 269 -10.45 -9.72 -10.08
N ALA A 270 -9.24 -9.68 -10.61
CA ALA A 270 -8.21 -8.75 -10.19
C ALA A 270 -8.03 -7.65 -11.23
N LYS A 271 -7.88 -6.41 -10.80
CA LYS A 271 -7.66 -5.28 -11.72
C LYS A 271 -6.17 -5.06 -11.97
N THR A 272 -5.35 -5.33 -10.98
CA THR A 272 -3.89 -5.24 -11.04
C THR A 272 -3.25 -6.35 -10.21
N ALA A 273 -1.99 -6.64 -10.46
CA ALA A 273 -1.20 -7.54 -9.65
C ALA A 273 0.22 -7.03 -9.51
N GLN A 274 0.87 -7.40 -8.42
CA GLN A 274 2.30 -7.20 -8.23
C GLN A 274 2.95 -8.49 -7.75
N ALA A 275 4.21 -8.66 -8.13
CA ALA A 275 5.04 -9.75 -7.65
C ALA A 275 6.29 -9.18 -6.96
N SER A 276 6.67 -9.78 -5.86
CA SER A 276 7.93 -9.52 -5.17
C SER A 276 8.77 -10.80 -5.10
N PHE A 277 10.07 -10.60 -4.84
CA PHE A 277 10.97 -11.71 -4.59
C PHE A 277 11.19 -11.84 -3.07
N TYR A 278 11.19 -13.08 -2.58
CA TYR A 278 11.39 -13.38 -1.18
C TYR A 278 12.74 -12.86 -0.69
N ALA A 279 12.74 -12.08 0.37
CA ALA A 279 13.92 -11.47 0.95
C ALA A 279 13.74 -11.32 2.47
N VAL A 280 13.95 -12.42 3.20
CA VAL A 280 13.92 -12.42 4.66
C VAL A 280 15.35 -12.50 5.19
N LYS A 281 15.69 -11.62 6.13
CA LYS A 281 17.02 -11.56 6.70
C LYS A 281 17.35 -12.88 7.40
N GLY A 282 18.46 -13.49 7.02
CA GLY A 282 18.92 -14.76 7.58
C GLY A 282 18.41 -16.00 6.86
N GLU A 283 17.55 -15.86 5.84
CA GLU A 283 17.09 -16.97 5.03
C GLU A 283 17.63 -16.89 3.59
N THR A 284 17.89 -18.06 2.99
CA THR A 284 18.36 -18.14 1.59
C THR A 284 17.18 -18.28 0.66
N ALA A 285 16.93 -17.26 -0.15
CA ALA A 285 15.90 -17.30 -1.17
C ALA A 285 16.27 -18.28 -2.31
N ASN A 286 15.25 -18.93 -2.88
CA ASN A 286 15.43 -19.75 -4.09
C ASN A 286 15.53 -18.82 -5.32
N VAL A 287 16.75 -18.45 -5.68
CA VAL A 287 17.05 -17.50 -6.76
C VAL A 287 16.55 -17.99 -8.12
N SER A 288 16.44 -19.32 -8.35
CA SER A 288 15.94 -19.89 -9.61
C SER A 288 14.50 -19.46 -9.90
N GLN A 289 13.72 -19.12 -8.87
CA GLN A 289 12.32 -18.68 -8.99
C GLN A 289 12.16 -17.20 -9.35
N ARG A 290 13.24 -16.41 -9.34
CA ARG A 290 13.20 -14.98 -9.67
C ARG A 290 12.64 -14.71 -11.07
N LYS A 291 12.80 -15.66 -11.99
CA LYS A 291 12.26 -15.63 -13.37
C LYS A 291 10.73 -15.42 -13.39
N TYR A 292 10.00 -15.87 -12.36
CA TYR A 292 8.54 -15.77 -12.32
C TYR A 292 8.02 -14.39 -11.91
N VAL A 293 8.82 -13.57 -11.23
CA VAL A 293 8.43 -12.21 -10.81
C VAL A 293 7.98 -11.39 -12.02
N ASN A 294 8.73 -11.40 -13.11
CA ASN A 294 8.39 -10.63 -14.30
C ASN A 294 7.31 -11.32 -15.16
N GLN A 295 7.16 -12.63 -15.05
CA GLN A 295 6.17 -13.37 -15.83
C GLN A 295 4.73 -13.05 -15.46
N ILE A 296 4.48 -12.47 -14.27
CA ILE A 296 3.14 -12.04 -13.86
C ILE A 296 2.54 -11.01 -14.84
N TYR A 297 3.38 -10.17 -15.45
CA TYR A 297 2.96 -9.14 -16.40
C TYR A 297 2.60 -9.69 -17.78
N ARG A 298 2.90 -10.97 -18.08
CA ARG A 298 2.52 -11.63 -19.33
C ARG A 298 1.01 -11.77 -19.48
N ALA A 299 0.23 -11.58 -18.42
CA ALA A 299 -1.23 -11.47 -18.52
C ALA A 299 -1.67 -10.40 -19.54
N ALA A 300 -0.88 -9.34 -19.73
CA ALA A 300 -1.14 -8.30 -20.71
C ALA A 300 -1.02 -8.75 -22.18
N PHE A 301 -0.47 -9.93 -22.47
CA PHE A 301 -0.43 -10.49 -23.82
C PHE A 301 -1.73 -11.20 -24.23
N TYR A 302 -2.70 -11.36 -23.30
CA TYR A 302 -3.96 -12.01 -23.59
C TYR A 302 -5.04 -10.98 -23.95
N PRO A 303 -5.79 -11.16 -25.05
CA PRO A 303 -6.84 -10.21 -25.47
C PRO A 303 -7.94 -10.00 -24.43
N ASP A 304 -8.32 -11.04 -23.70
CA ASP A 304 -9.34 -10.96 -22.64
C ASP A 304 -8.94 -10.06 -21.47
N PHE A 305 -7.66 -9.92 -21.18
CA PHE A 305 -7.16 -8.92 -20.24
C PHE A 305 -7.50 -7.50 -20.68
N TRP A 306 -7.22 -7.15 -21.95
CA TRP A 306 -7.50 -5.81 -22.49
C TRP A 306 -8.99 -5.56 -22.64
N PHE A 307 -9.76 -6.57 -23.05
CA PHE A 307 -11.21 -6.47 -23.12
C PHE A 307 -11.80 -6.04 -21.77
N ASN A 308 -11.38 -6.69 -20.66
CA ASN A 308 -11.83 -6.30 -19.33
C ASN A 308 -11.37 -4.89 -18.94
N LYS A 309 -10.13 -4.50 -19.28
CA LYS A 309 -9.63 -3.14 -19.02
C LYS A 309 -10.42 -2.06 -19.73
N LEU A 310 -10.73 -2.27 -21.00
CA LEU A 310 -11.50 -1.32 -21.81
C LEU A 310 -12.97 -1.24 -21.36
N ARG A 311 -13.57 -2.38 -21.03
CA ARG A 311 -14.95 -2.44 -20.50
C ARG A 311 -15.10 -1.66 -19.19
N ASP A 312 -14.05 -1.56 -18.40
CA ASP A 312 -14.07 -0.89 -17.11
C ASP A 312 -13.93 0.64 -17.21
N ILE A 313 -13.66 1.18 -18.39
CA ILE A 313 -13.58 2.63 -18.63
C ILE A 313 -14.97 3.26 -18.52
N ARG A 314 -15.15 4.16 -17.57
CA ARG A 314 -16.40 4.90 -17.32
C ARG A 314 -16.21 6.41 -17.42
N ASN A 315 -15.00 6.91 -17.22
CA ASN A 315 -14.69 8.33 -17.15
C ASN A 315 -13.22 8.61 -17.52
N VAL A 316 -12.86 9.89 -17.57
CA VAL A 316 -11.51 10.35 -17.94
C VAL A 316 -10.44 9.87 -16.94
N ASP A 317 -10.76 9.74 -15.66
CA ASP A 317 -9.80 9.24 -14.68
C ASP A 317 -9.44 7.76 -14.95
N ASP A 318 -10.39 6.95 -15.44
CA ASP A 318 -10.13 5.56 -15.85
C ASP A 318 -9.13 5.51 -17.01
N ILE A 319 -9.28 6.40 -18.00
CA ILE A 319 -8.37 6.49 -19.15
C ILE A 319 -6.97 6.93 -18.67
N LYS A 320 -6.90 7.96 -17.84
CA LYS A 320 -5.63 8.44 -17.28
C LYS A 320 -4.92 7.36 -16.44
N TYR A 321 -5.70 6.60 -15.67
CA TYR A 321 -5.17 5.51 -14.85
C TYR A 321 -4.64 4.36 -15.73
N LEU A 322 -5.40 3.96 -16.75
CA LEU A 322 -4.97 2.95 -17.70
C LEU A 322 -3.67 3.37 -18.42
N TRP A 323 -3.60 4.61 -18.89
CA TRP A 323 -2.40 5.15 -19.55
C TRP A 323 -1.17 5.12 -18.62
N ARG A 324 -1.33 5.55 -17.36
CA ARG A 324 -0.27 5.44 -16.36
C ARG A 324 0.18 3.99 -16.16
N SER A 325 -0.77 3.06 -16.05
CA SER A 325 -0.49 1.63 -15.86
C SER A 325 0.27 1.02 -17.04
N ILE A 326 -0.06 1.41 -18.28
CA ILE A 326 0.66 0.98 -19.50
C ILE A 326 2.08 1.52 -19.49
N LYS A 327 2.25 2.82 -19.25
CA LYS A 327 3.58 3.46 -19.22
C LYS A 327 4.50 2.79 -18.20
N GLU A 328 3.95 2.33 -17.11
CA GLU A 328 4.68 1.61 -16.05
C GLU A 328 4.99 0.17 -16.41
N GLY A 329 4.04 -0.54 -17.00
CA GLY A 329 4.27 -1.88 -17.52
C GLY A 329 5.40 -1.90 -18.54
N CYS A 330 5.42 -0.93 -19.46
CA CYS A 330 6.48 -0.78 -20.46
C CYS A 330 7.85 -0.40 -19.88
N SER A 331 7.89 0.26 -18.71
CA SER A 331 9.16 0.62 -18.06
C SER A 331 9.76 -0.51 -17.20
N ASN A 332 9.01 -1.58 -16.98
CA ASN A 332 9.41 -2.74 -16.17
C ASN A 332 9.69 -4.01 -17.02
N VAL A 333 9.52 -3.93 -18.34
CA VAL A 333 9.91 -4.95 -19.34
C VAL A 333 11.24 -4.56 -19.95
#